data_45ae2489814c61c32ff34b3fe4aa2feb
#
_entry.id   45ae2489814c61c32ff34b3fe4aa2feb
#
_cell.length_a   1.000
_cell.length_b   1.000
_cell.length_c   1.000
_cell.angle_alpha   90.00
_cell.angle_beta   90.00
_cell.angle_gamma   90.00
#
_symmetry.space_group_name_H-M   'P 1'
#
loop_
_entity.id
_entity.type
_entity.pdbx_description
1 polymer ?
#
loop_
_entity_poly.entity_id
_entity_poly.type
_entity_poly.pdbx_seq_one_letter_code
_entity_poly.pdbx_strand_id
1 'polypeptide(L)'
;MIPAEDLQCLKAIALRGGCKGPVFVSTQSIGTMLAISQQTASRRLKGLETQGLITRAMTADGQHVTVTKQGEDELRREYQEYTRIFSEGGKTYALHGAVVSGIGEGKYYMSLPAYKEQFKNYLGFEPYPGTFNIRLNHASIPIRKKIDVLEWTRIKGFSTDGRTFGDAKCIPCRIGTISCGIVVPGRTHYPEDIIEVIAPMALRRKLGVEDSDSVSVEVGP
;
A
#
# COMPACT_ATOMS: atom_id res chain seq x y z
N MET A 1 -6.16 15.82 0.17
CA MET A 1 -4.78 16.39 0.34
C MET A 1 -4.87 17.44 1.43
N ILE A 2 -4.06 17.34 2.47
CA ILE A 2 -4.01 18.29 3.58
C ILE A 2 -3.08 19.47 3.23
N PRO A 3 -3.23 20.64 3.87
CA PRO A 3 -2.31 21.78 3.70
C PRO A 3 -0.86 21.37 4.03
N ALA A 4 0.11 21.91 3.28
CA ALA A 4 1.54 21.59 3.47
C ALA A 4 2.02 21.81 4.91
N GLU A 5 1.52 22.86 5.54
CA GLU A 5 1.88 23.17 6.92
C GLU A 5 1.31 22.16 7.93
N ASP A 6 0.13 21.61 7.68
CA ASP A 6 -0.46 20.54 8.51
C ASP A 6 0.29 19.24 8.32
N LEU A 7 0.71 18.94 7.08
CA LEU A 7 1.56 17.80 6.77
C LEU A 7 2.91 17.87 7.49
N GLN A 8 3.54 19.06 7.56
CA GLN A 8 4.78 19.26 8.33
C GLN A 8 4.56 19.02 9.83
N CYS A 9 3.43 19.43 10.38
CA CYS A 9 3.09 19.18 11.78
C CYS A 9 2.87 17.67 12.04
N LEU A 10 2.15 16.99 11.15
CA LEU A 10 1.92 15.55 11.21
C LEU A 10 3.25 14.77 11.14
N LYS A 11 4.14 15.15 10.22
CA LYS A 11 5.48 14.59 10.07
C LYS A 11 6.35 14.77 11.33
N ALA A 12 6.29 15.95 11.96
CA ALA A 12 7.00 16.22 13.21
C ALA A 12 6.57 15.27 14.35
N ILE A 13 5.29 14.94 14.44
CA ILE A 13 4.74 13.98 15.40
C ILE A 13 5.20 12.55 15.05
N ALA A 14 5.11 12.17 13.78
CA ALA A 14 5.51 10.86 13.28
C ALA A 14 7.00 10.55 13.52
N LEU A 15 7.89 11.54 13.29
CA LEU A 15 9.34 11.42 13.55
C LEU A 15 9.67 11.18 15.03
N ARG A 16 8.79 11.57 15.95
CA ARG A 16 8.89 11.28 17.38
C ARG A 16 8.36 9.91 17.77
N GLY A 17 7.88 9.14 16.81
CA GLY A 17 7.32 7.80 17.05
C GLY A 17 5.79 7.76 17.10
N GLY A 18 5.10 8.85 16.76
CA GLY A 18 3.63 8.96 16.85
C GLY A 18 2.85 7.93 16.03
N CYS A 19 3.47 7.32 15.01
CA CYS A 19 2.89 6.20 14.27
C CYS A 19 3.00 4.85 15.00
N LYS A 20 3.88 4.75 16.02
CA LYS A 20 4.09 3.51 16.78
C LYS A 20 3.36 3.49 18.11
N GLY A 21 2.92 4.66 18.59
CA GLY A 21 2.23 4.81 19.86
C GLY A 21 2.12 6.27 20.29
N PRO A 22 1.52 6.54 21.46
CA PRO A 22 1.39 7.89 21.98
C PRO A 22 2.75 8.51 22.28
N VAL A 23 2.98 9.73 21.76
CA VAL A 23 4.19 10.51 22.03
C VAL A 23 3.82 11.80 22.78
N PHE A 24 4.60 12.14 23.79
CA PHE A 24 4.42 13.38 24.51
C PHE A 24 4.88 14.56 23.66
N VAL A 25 4.01 15.56 23.49
CA VAL A 25 4.31 16.81 22.80
C VAL A 25 3.70 17.99 23.57
N SER A 26 4.44 19.10 23.64
CA SER A 26 3.88 20.39 24.03
C SER A 26 3.71 21.27 22.79
N THR A 27 2.79 22.24 22.84
CA THR A 27 2.62 23.22 21.77
C THR A 27 3.89 24.05 21.56
N GLN A 28 4.65 24.31 22.63
CA GLN A 28 5.95 24.95 22.57
C GLN A 28 6.98 24.12 21.79
N SER A 29 7.07 22.80 22.08
CA SER A 29 8.02 21.93 21.39
C SER A 29 7.73 21.78 19.90
N ILE A 30 6.45 21.72 19.53
CA ILE A 30 6.05 21.74 18.11
C ILE A 30 6.31 23.10 17.48
N GLY A 31 6.04 24.19 18.18
CA GLY A 31 6.33 25.56 17.71
C GLY A 31 7.82 25.74 17.41
N THR A 32 8.68 25.34 18.32
CA THR A 32 10.15 25.39 18.12
C THR A 32 10.61 24.55 16.93
N MET A 33 10.10 23.30 16.83
CA MET A 33 10.47 22.38 15.74
C MET A 33 10.07 22.89 14.35
N LEU A 34 8.91 23.54 14.26
CA LEU A 34 8.37 24.03 12.99
C LEU A 34 8.66 25.54 12.74
N ALA A 35 9.40 26.20 13.63
CA ALA A 35 9.68 27.63 13.59
C ALA A 35 8.38 28.49 13.52
N ILE A 36 7.36 28.12 14.30
CA ILE A 36 6.07 28.81 14.37
C ILE A 36 5.73 29.16 15.83
N SER A 37 4.78 30.08 16.02
CA SER A 37 4.31 30.42 17.34
C SER A 37 3.60 29.25 18.04
N GLN A 38 3.63 29.23 19.37
CA GLN A 38 2.92 28.24 20.19
C GLN A 38 1.40 28.24 19.86
N GLN A 39 0.81 29.41 19.65
CA GLN A 39 -0.59 29.54 19.27
C GLN A 39 -0.88 28.89 17.91
N THR A 40 0.00 29.09 16.94
CA THR A 40 -0.12 28.45 15.61
C THR A 40 0.01 26.93 15.74
N ALA A 41 0.97 26.44 16.53
CA ALA A 41 1.15 25.01 16.78
C ALA A 41 -0.12 24.40 17.42
N SER A 42 -0.70 25.07 18.41
CA SER A 42 -1.96 24.64 19.07
C SER A 42 -3.12 24.53 18.07
N ARG A 43 -3.27 25.54 17.20
CA ARG A 43 -4.30 25.56 16.16
C ARG A 43 -4.12 24.41 15.17
N ARG A 44 -2.90 24.13 14.73
CA ARG A 44 -2.60 23.03 13.80
C ARG A 44 -2.88 21.67 14.43
N LEU A 45 -2.44 21.43 15.67
CA LEU A 45 -2.74 20.17 16.39
C LEU A 45 -4.26 19.95 16.52
N LYS A 46 -5.03 21.00 16.83
CA LYS A 46 -6.50 20.93 16.87
C LYS A 46 -7.08 20.63 15.48
N GLY A 47 -6.55 21.26 14.43
CA GLY A 47 -6.96 21.00 13.04
C GLY A 47 -6.70 19.56 12.60
N LEU A 48 -5.53 19.01 12.90
CA LEU A 48 -5.18 17.61 12.60
C LEU A 48 -6.11 16.62 13.34
N GLU A 49 -6.45 16.91 14.59
CA GLU A 49 -7.40 16.09 15.36
C GLU A 49 -8.81 16.17 14.77
N THR A 50 -9.30 17.37 14.44
CA THR A 50 -10.61 17.56 13.80
C THR A 50 -10.71 16.82 12.46
N GLN A 51 -9.60 16.73 11.71
CA GLN A 51 -9.50 15.98 10.45
C GLN A 51 -9.32 14.47 10.67
N GLY A 52 -9.26 13.99 11.91
CA GLY A 52 -9.07 12.58 12.23
C GLY A 52 -7.67 12.03 11.91
N LEU A 53 -6.66 12.89 11.72
CA LEU A 53 -5.29 12.50 11.36
C LEU A 53 -4.44 12.15 12.59
N ILE A 54 -4.81 12.67 13.75
CA ILE A 54 -4.21 12.35 15.05
C ILE A 54 -5.30 12.17 16.10
N THR A 55 -4.96 11.50 17.19
CA THR A 55 -5.71 11.53 18.46
C THR A 55 -4.88 12.22 19.52
N ARG A 56 -5.52 12.90 20.48
CA ARG A 56 -4.85 13.62 21.57
C ARG A 56 -5.45 13.24 22.93
N ALA A 57 -4.59 12.95 23.89
CA ALA A 57 -4.95 12.83 25.29
C ALA A 57 -4.25 13.95 26.08
N MET A 58 -5.03 14.86 26.65
CA MET A 58 -4.51 16.01 27.39
C MET A 58 -4.00 15.58 28.78
N THR A 59 -2.89 16.16 29.21
CA THR A 59 -2.29 16.00 30.54
C THR A 59 -1.98 17.37 31.15
N ALA A 60 -1.62 17.42 32.43
CA ALA A 60 -1.29 18.68 33.10
C ALA A 60 -0.12 19.42 32.42
N ASP A 61 0.88 18.68 31.96
CA ASP A 61 2.13 19.22 31.41
C ASP A 61 2.18 19.26 29.86
N GLY A 62 1.09 18.85 29.19
CA GLY A 62 1.05 18.82 27.74
C GLY A 62 0.03 17.83 27.21
N GLN A 63 0.39 17.07 26.19
CA GLN A 63 -0.52 16.10 25.57
C GLN A 63 0.23 14.90 25.01
N HIS A 64 -0.41 13.74 25.04
CA HIS A 64 0.02 12.56 24.31
C HIS A 64 -0.71 12.51 22.97
N VAL A 65 0.04 12.37 21.89
CA VAL A 65 -0.48 12.41 20.52
C VAL A 65 -0.12 11.12 19.79
N THR A 66 -1.10 10.53 19.12
CA THR A 66 -0.90 9.35 18.26
C THR A 66 -1.36 9.69 16.84
N VAL A 67 -0.56 9.33 15.85
CA VAL A 67 -0.96 9.43 14.44
C VAL A 67 -1.94 8.29 14.14
N THR A 68 -3.08 8.62 13.57
CA THR A 68 -4.09 7.63 13.16
C THR A 68 -3.68 6.94 11.87
N LYS A 69 -4.42 5.88 11.51
CA LYS A 69 -4.23 5.23 10.19
C LYS A 69 -4.42 6.21 9.04
N GLN A 70 -5.39 7.11 9.12
CA GLN A 70 -5.61 8.15 8.11
C GLN A 70 -4.44 9.15 8.05
N GLY A 71 -3.84 9.51 9.18
CA GLY A 71 -2.63 10.34 9.23
C GLY A 71 -1.41 9.63 8.62
N GLU A 72 -1.23 8.34 8.88
CA GLU A 72 -0.18 7.56 8.23
C GLU A 72 -0.36 7.52 6.70
N ASP A 73 -1.60 7.39 6.22
CA ASP A 73 -1.88 7.31 4.79
C ASP A 73 -1.55 8.64 4.08
N GLU A 74 -1.74 9.81 4.73
CA GLU A 74 -1.30 11.11 4.19
C GLU A 74 0.25 11.18 4.12
N LEU A 75 0.96 10.74 5.15
CA LEU A 75 2.43 10.69 5.13
C LEU A 75 2.98 9.73 4.07
N ARG A 76 2.31 8.60 3.86
CA ARG A 76 2.68 7.64 2.80
C ARG A 76 2.46 8.21 1.41
N ARG A 77 1.41 9.02 1.22
CA ARG A 77 1.16 9.70 -0.05
C ARG A 77 2.28 10.68 -0.39
N GLU A 78 2.72 11.52 0.55
CA GLU A 78 3.86 12.41 0.34
C GLU A 78 5.14 11.63 0.03
N TYR A 79 5.40 10.54 0.75
CA TYR A 79 6.55 9.69 0.47
C TYR A 79 6.52 9.12 -0.96
N GLN A 80 5.35 8.72 -1.46
CA GLN A 80 5.18 8.27 -2.84
C GLN A 80 5.47 9.40 -3.86
N GLU A 81 5.08 10.63 -3.55
CA GLU A 81 5.41 11.79 -4.40
C GLU A 81 6.92 12.02 -4.47
N TYR A 82 7.63 11.97 -3.34
CA TYR A 82 9.10 12.04 -3.35
C TYR A 82 9.73 10.85 -4.08
N THR A 83 9.20 9.67 -3.90
CA THR A 83 9.68 8.50 -4.63
C THR A 83 9.53 8.70 -6.13
N ARG A 84 8.44 9.30 -6.61
CA ARG A 84 8.24 9.66 -8.03
C ARG A 84 9.25 10.69 -8.52
N ILE A 85 9.49 11.74 -7.73
CA ILE A 85 10.44 12.82 -8.08
C ILE A 85 11.88 12.29 -8.19
N PHE A 86 12.27 11.41 -7.26
CA PHE A 86 13.64 10.91 -7.17
C PHE A 86 13.85 9.54 -7.83
N SER A 87 12.79 8.86 -8.30
CA SER A 87 12.97 7.71 -9.17
C SER A 87 13.56 8.19 -10.50
N GLU A 88 14.85 8.01 -10.65
CA GLU A 88 15.49 8.06 -11.96
C GLU A 88 14.71 7.15 -12.89
N GLY A 89 14.23 7.68 -14.02
CA GLY A 89 13.27 7.12 -14.95
C GLY A 89 13.29 5.59 -15.01
N GLY A 90 12.18 4.98 -14.62
CA GLY A 90 11.88 3.62 -15.01
C GLY A 90 12.67 2.50 -14.35
N LYS A 91 12.97 2.56 -13.04
CA LYS A 91 13.56 1.38 -12.38
C LYS A 91 12.61 0.20 -12.44
N THR A 92 13.01 -0.83 -13.18
CA THR A 92 12.35 -2.12 -13.15
C THR A 92 12.87 -2.93 -11.96
N TYR A 93 11.96 -3.47 -11.17
CA TYR A 93 12.26 -4.37 -10.06
C TYR A 93 12.00 -5.80 -10.49
N ALA A 94 12.99 -6.67 -10.42
CA ALA A 94 12.82 -8.09 -10.70
C ALA A 94 12.62 -8.87 -9.40
N LEU A 95 11.51 -9.59 -9.30
CA LEU A 95 11.20 -10.54 -8.23
C LEU A 95 11.37 -11.96 -8.76
N HIS A 96 12.11 -12.78 -8.04
CA HIS A 96 12.32 -14.18 -8.37
C HIS A 96 11.72 -15.08 -7.29
N GLY A 97 11.11 -16.16 -7.69
CA GLY A 97 10.51 -17.10 -6.75
C GLY A 97 10.09 -18.40 -7.40
N ALA A 98 9.49 -19.26 -6.63
CA ALA A 98 8.95 -20.52 -7.06
C ALA A 98 7.41 -20.49 -7.11
N VAL A 99 6.84 -21.12 -8.12
CA VAL A 99 5.39 -21.28 -8.24
C VAL A 99 4.87 -22.11 -7.08
N VAL A 100 3.75 -21.69 -6.49
CA VAL A 100 3.09 -22.42 -5.42
C VAL A 100 1.58 -22.47 -5.65
N SER A 101 0.96 -23.54 -5.20
CA SER A 101 -0.49 -23.66 -5.22
C SER A 101 -1.11 -22.72 -4.17
N GLY A 102 -2.16 -22.00 -4.55
CA GLY A 102 -2.92 -21.13 -3.67
C GLY A 102 -4.06 -21.87 -2.97
N ILE A 103 -4.71 -21.19 -2.03
CA ILE A 103 -5.87 -21.71 -1.29
C ILE A 103 -7.16 -21.80 -2.13
N GLY A 104 -7.12 -21.32 -3.40
CA GLY A 104 -8.24 -21.45 -4.34
C GLY A 104 -9.25 -20.31 -4.35
N GLU A 105 -9.16 -19.37 -3.45
CA GLU A 105 -10.11 -18.24 -3.36
C GLU A 105 -10.02 -17.27 -4.55
N GLY A 106 -8.83 -17.15 -5.16
CA GLY A 106 -8.59 -16.22 -6.28
C GLY A 106 -9.54 -16.44 -7.46
N LYS A 107 -9.98 -17.69 -7.71
CA LYS A 107 -10.94 -18.00 -8.77
C LYS A 107 -12.28 -17.29 -8.54
N TYR A 108 -12.76 -17.30 -7.32
CA TYR A 108 -14.01 -16.65 -6.94
C TYR A 108 -13.91 -15.13 -7.08
N TYR A 109 -12.91 -14.52 -6.44
CA TYR A 109 -12.76 -13.06 -6.45
C TYR A 109 -12.53 -12.50 -7.86
N MET A 110 -11.69 -13.15 -8.67
CA MET A 110 -11.43 -12.72 -10.04
C MET A 110 -12.60 -12.98 -10.99
N SER A 111 -13.65 -13.68 -10.56
CA SER A 111 -14.90 -13.87 -11.33
C SER A 111 -15.93 -12.77 -11.06
N LEU A 112 -15.80 -11.98 -10.00
CA LEU A 112 -16.78 -10.97 -9.61
C LEU A 112 -16.77 -9.78 -10.59
N PRO A 113 -17.92 -9.40 -11.20
CA PRO A 113 -17.96 -8.36 -12.22
C PRO A 113 -17.37 -7.02 -11.79
N ALA A 114 -17.67 -6.59 -10.54
CA ALA A 114 -17.19 -5.31 -10.02
C ALA A 114 -15.66 -5.23 -9.86
N TYR A 115 -14.99 -6.35 -9.56
CA TYR A 115 -13.52 -6.39 -9.56
C TYR A 115 -12.96 -6.51 -10.97
N LYS A 116 -13.56 -7.34 -11.84
CA LYS A 116 -13.13 -7.48 -13.23
C LYS A 116 -13.11 -6.15 -13.97
N GLU A 117 -14.16 -5.35 -13.82
CA GLU A 117 -14.26 -4.03 -14.44
C GLU A 117 -13.13 -3.09 -13.96
N GLN A 118 -12.87 -3.04 -12.65
CA GLN A 118 -11.80 -2.22 -12.11
C GLN A 118 -10.41 -2.66 -12.60
N PHE A 119 -10.13 -3.97 -12.61
CA PHE A 119 -8.87 -4.49 -13.14
C PHE A 119 -8.73 -4.23 -14.63
N LYS A 120 -9.81 -4.41 -15.42
CA LYS A 120 -9.81 -4.12 -16.85
C LYS A 120 -9.49 -2.65 -17.13
N ASN A 121 -10.12 -1.74 -16.39
CA ASN A 121 -9.89 -0.30 -16.55
C ASN A 121 -8.46 0.10 -16.16
N TYR A 122 -7.86 -0.57 -15.18
CA TYR A 122 -6.54 -0.22 -14.67
C TYR A 122 -5.40 -0.94 -15.42
N LEU A 123 -5.52 -2.25 -15.65
CA LEU A 123 -4.47 -3.08 -16.27
C LEU A 123 -4.61 -3.21 -17.79
N GLY A 124 -5.75 -2.79 -18.35
CA GLY A 124 -6.04 -2.93 -19.79
C GLY A 124 -6.49 -4.33 -20.22
N PHE A 125 -6.68 -5.26 -19.29
CA PHE A 125 -7.17 -6.61 -19.58
C PHE A 125 -8.17 -7.11 -18.53
N GLU A 126 -9.05 -8.02 -18.92
CA GLU A 126 -9.91 -8.75 -18.01
C GLU A 126 -9.14 -9.92 -17.38
N PRO A 127 -9.11 -10.04 -16.05
CA PRO A 127 -8.38 -11.12 -15.39
C PRO A 127 -8.99 -12.50 -15.71
N TYR A 128 -8.13 -13.47 -15.96
CA TYR A 128 -8.49 -14.88 -15.92
C TYR A 128 -8.97 -15.27 -14.51
N PRO A 129 -10.02 -16.12 -14.37
CA PRO A 129 -10.51 -16.54 -13.05
C PRO A 129 -9.47 -17.36 -12.28
N GLY A 130 -8.72 -16.72 -11.41
CA GLY A 130 -7.67 -17.32 -10.59
C GLY A 130 -6.49 -16.38 -10.37
N THR A 131 -5.65 -16.74 -9.41
CA THR A 131 -4.37 -16.10 -9.14
C THR A 131 -3.22 -17.07 -9.41
N PHE A 132 -2.12 -16.55 -9.87
CA PHE A 132 -0.85 -17.24 -10.01
C PHE A 132 0.03 -16.85 -8.84
N ASN A 133 0.30 -17.81 -7.95
CA ASN A 133 0.96 -17.55 -6.69
C ASN A 133 2.44 -17.91 -6.77
N ILE A 134 3.27 -17.04 -6.26
CA ILE A 134 4.74 -17.18 -6.30
C ILE A 134 5.27 -16.95 -4.90
N ARG A 135 6.02 -17.92 -4.37
CA ARG A 135 6.82 -17.75 -3.17
C ARG A 135 8.17 -17.14 -3.55
N LEU A 136 8.40 -15.95 -3.08
CA LEU A 136 9.63 -15.21 -3.34
C LEU A 136 10.84 -15.88 -2.68
N ASN A 137 11.97 -15.88 -3.37
CA ASN A 137 13.23 -16.27 -2.76
C ASN A 137 13.72 -15.17 -1.81
N HIS A 138 14.70 -15.52 -0.97
CA HIS A 138 15.20 -14.64 0.07
C HIS A 138 15.75 -13.30 -0.46
N ALA A 139 16.37 -13.31 -1.64
CA ALA A 139 16.94 -12.11 -2.27
C ALA A 139 15.84 -11.14 -2.77
N SER A 140 14.65 -11.65 -3.09
CA SER A 140 13.52 -10.85 -3.59
C SER A 140 12.70 -10.19 -2.48
N ILE A 141 12.79 -10.65 -1.22
CA ILE A 141 12.06 -10.06 -0.10
C ILE A 141 12.40 -8.56 0.11
N PRO A 142 13.67 -8.14 0.16
CA PRO A 142 14.02 -6.73 0.24
C PRO A 142 13.55 -5.92 -0.97
N ILE A 143 13.52 -6.53 -2.16
CA ILE A 143 13.03 -5.89 -3.40
C ILE A 143 11.52 -5.71 -3.30
N ARG A 144 10.78 -6.71 -2.81
CA ARG A 144 9.34 -6.63 -2.56
C ARG A 144 8.99 -5.46 -1.64
N LYS A 145 9.74 -5.23 -0.57
CA LYS A 145 9.56 -4.08 0.31
C LYS A 145 9.75 -2.74 -0.39
N LYS A 146 10.65 -2.65 -1.37
CA LYS A 146 10.78 -1.45 -2.21
C LYS A 146 9.58 -1.26 -3.12
N ILE A 147 9.00 -2.33 -3.64
CA ILE A 147 7.78 -2.28 -4.46
C ILE A 147 6.57 -1.89 -3.60
N ASP A 148 6.51 -2.28 -2.33
CA ASP A 148 5.38 -1.95 -1.44
C ASP A 148 5.22 -0.45 -1.19
N VAL A 149 6.26 0.34 -1.37
CA VAL A 149 6.23 1.80 -1.22
C VAL A 149 5.96 2.55 -2.53
N LEU A 150 5.90 1.85 -3.67
CA LEU A 150 5.49 2.43 -4.94
C LEU A 150 4.00 2.81 -4.91
N GLU A 151 3.53 3.46 -5.96
CA GLU A 151 2.14 3.82 -6.11
C GLU A 151 1.30 2.60 -6.55
N TRP A 152 0.49 2.10 -5.64
CA TRP A 152 -0.47 1.03 -5.91
C TRP A 152 -1.84 1.61 -6.18
N THR A 153 -2.51 1.13 -7.22
CA THR A 153 -3.90 1.49 -7.44
C THR A 153 -4.81 0.73 -6.48
N ARG A 154 -5.70 1.47 -5.84
CA ARG A 154 -6.74 0.90 -4.98
C ARG A 154 -7.84 0.29 -5.82
N ILE A 155 -8.13 -0.96 -5.59
CA ILE A 155 -9.30 -1.68 -6.09
C ILE A 155 -10.36 -1.63 -5.00
N LYS A 156 -11.43 -0.90 -5.25
CA LYS A 156 -12.46 -0.64 -4.23
C LYS A 156 -13.30 -1.88 -3.96
N GLY A 157 -13.51 -2.17 -2.69
CA GLY A 157 -14.49 -3.14 -2.24
C GLY A 157 -15.93 -2.69 -2.55
N PHE A 158 -16.86 -3.60 -2.44
CA PHE A 158 -18.27 -3.37 -2.71
C PHE A 158 -19.16 -4.29 -1.87
N SER A 159 -20.45 -4.03 -1.85
CA SER A 159 -21.44 -4.91 -1.21
C SER A 159 -22.46 -5.35 -2.25
N THR A 160 -22.76 -6.64 -2.28
CA THR A 160 -23.80 -7.23 -3.12
C THR A 160 -24.38 -8.46 -2.42
N ASP A 161 -25.65 -8.73 -2.58
CA ASP A 161 -26.36 -9.90 -2.04
C ASP A 161 -26.10 -10.12 -0.52
N GLY A 162 -26.07 -9.02 0.24
CA GLY A 162 -25.83 -9.06 1.70
C GLY A 162 -24.39 -9.42 2.12
N ARG A 163 -23.46 -9.52 1.16
CA ARG A 163 -22.04 -9.77 1.43
C ARG A 163 -21.22 -8.52 1.14
N THR A 164 -20.22 -8.26 1.99
CA THR A 164 -19.24 -7.18 1.81
C THR A 164 -17.92 -7.75 1.35
N PHE A 165 -17.41 -7.22 0.24
CA PHE A 165 -16.12 -7.54 -0.35
C PHE A 165 -15.12 -6.43 -0.05
N GLY A 166 -13.94 -6.79 0.42
CA GLY A 166 -12.92 -5.86 0.88
C GLY A 166 -12.20 -5.15 -0.26
N ASP A 167 -11.51 -4.07 0.10
CA ASP A 167 -10.59 -3.42 -0.83
C ASP A 167 -9.40 -4.34 -1.15
N ALA A 168 -8.77 -4.08 -2.29
CA ALA A 168 -7.46 -4.61 -2.63
C ALA A 168 -6.57 -3.49 -3.17
N LYS A 169 -5.29 -3.74 -3.32
CA LYS A 169 -4.38 -2.88 -4.07
C LYS A 169 -3.73 -3.68 -5.20
N CYS A 170 -3.46 -3.01 -6.32
CA CYS A 170 -2.88 -3.63 -7.51
C CYS A 170 -1.76 -2.78 -8.08
N ILE A 171 -0.70 -3.42 -8.57
CA ILE A 171 0.38 -2.78 -9.32
C ILE A 171 0.65 -3.57 -10.62
N PRO A 172 0.81 -2.89 -11.78
CA PRO A 172 1.16 -3.55 -13.02
C PRO A 172 2.51 -4.27 -12.92
N CYS A 173 2.61 -5.42 -13.54
CA CYS A 173 3.85 -6.18 -13.66
C CYS A 173 3.88 -6.98 -14.97
N ARG A 174 5.00 -7.66 -15.23
CA ARG A 174 5.18 -8.52 -16.39
C ARG A 174 5.81 -9.86 -15.99
N ILE A 175 5.43 -10.90 -16.71
CA ILE A 175 6.13 -12.18 -16.69
C ILE A 175 6.55 -12.48 -18.15
N GLY A 176 7.82 -12.27 -18.46
CA GLY A 176 8.28 -12.23 -19.84
C GLY A 176 7.54 -11.15 -20.64
N THR A 177 6.84 -11.54 -21.70
CA THR A 177 6.06 -10.63 -22.55
C THR A 177 4.60 -10.45 -22.09
N ILE A 178 4.16 -11.15 -21.05
CA ILE A 178 2.77 -11.16 -20.62
C ILE A 178 2.54 -10.02 -19.63
N SER A 179 1.60 -9.12 -19.93
CA SER A 179 1.13 -8.08 -19.02
C SER A 179 0.30 -8.72 -17.90
N CYS A 180 0.64 -8.39 -16.67
CA CYS A 180 0.08 -8.95 -15.45
C CYS A 180 -0.17 -7.84 -14.41
N GLY A 181 -0.75 -8.19 -13.27
CA GLY A 181 -0.82 -7.32 -12.11
C GLY A 181 -0.55 -8.11 -10.83
N ILE A 182 0.25 -7.57 -9.91
CA ILE A 182 0.34 -8.10 -8.55
C ILE A 182 -0.84 -7.53 -7.77
N VAL A 183 -1.58 -8.39 -7.08
CA VAL A 183 -2.73 -8.01 -6.25
C VAL A 183 -2.44 -8.33 -4.79
N VAL A 184 -2.81 -7.41 -3.90
CA VAL A 184 -2.76 -7.62 -2.46
C VAL A 184 -4.15 -7.31 -1.90
N PRO A 185 -4.91 -8.32 -1.49
CA PRO A 185 -6.19 -8.13 -0.80
C PRO A 185 -5.99 -7.37 0.52
N GLY A 186 -6.95 -6.54 0.91
CA GLY A 186 -6.91 -5.81 2.18
C GLY A 186 -6.92 -6.71 3.41
N ARG A 187 -7.44 -7.93 3.26
CA ARG A 187 -7.36 -9.03 4.24
C ARG A 187 -6.68 -10.21 3.55
N THR A 188 -5.37 -10.19 3.49
CA THR A 188 -4.60 -11.32 2.95
C THR A 188 -4.34 -12.36 4.03
N HIS A 189 -4.42 -13.63 3.65
CA HIS A 189 -4.04 -14.77 4.49
C HIS A 189 -2.63 -15.30 4.15
N TYR A 190 -1.97 -14.71 3.15
CA TYR A 190 -0.64 -15.11 2.74
C TYR A 190 0.45 -14.38 3.52
N PRO A 191 1.57 -15.07 3.83
CA PRO A 191 2.76 -14.44 4.39
C PRO A 191 3.41 -13.46 3.39
N GLU A 192 4.29 -12.59 3.88
CA GLU A 192 4.93 -11.53 3.10
C GLU A 192 5.79 -12.02 1.92
N ASP A 193 6.22 -13.28 1.95
CA ASP A 193 7.01 -13.93 0.90
C ASP A 193 6.16 -14.50 -0.24
N ILE A 194 4.82 -14.42 -0.17
CA ILE A 194 3.94 -14.85 -1.27
C ILE A 194 3.33 -13.64 -1.97
N ILE A 195 3.41 -13.63 -3.29
CA ILE A 195 2.70 -12.69 -4.15
C ILE A 195 1.65 -13.39 -5.00
N GLU A 196 0.52 -12.72 -5.19
CA GLU A 196 -0.57 -13.15 -6.05
C GLU A 196 -0.54 -12.35 -7.34
N VAL A 197 -0.44 -13.02 -8.47
CA VAL A 197 -0.39 -12.40 -9.80
C VAL A 197 -1.66 -12.75 -10.58
N ILE A 198 -2.27 -11.73 -11.20
CA ILE A 198 -3.39 -11.87 -12.12
C ILE A 198 -2.93 -11.57 -13.54
N ALA A 199 -3.54 -12.24 -14.51
CA ALA A 199 -3.20 -12.12 -15.94
C ALA A 199 -4.45 -12.34 -16.79
N PRO A 200 -4.43 -12.00 -18.11
CA PRO A 200 -5.55 -12.25 -19.00
C PRO A 200 -5.76 -13.72 -19.33
N MET A 201 -4.89 -14.60 -18.86
CA MET A 201 -4.91 -16.04 -19.16
C MET A 201 -4.37 -16.88 -18.01
N ALA A 202 -4.59 -18.20 -18.06
CA ALA A 202 -4.03 -19.16 -17.11
C ALA A 202 -2.50 -19.24 -17.26
N LEU A 203 -1.74 -18.53 -16.40
CA LEU A 203 -0.27 -18.42 -16.49
C LEU A 203 0.42 -19.77 -16.40
N ARG A 204 0.00 -20.67 -15.51
CA ARG A 204 0.59 -22.02 -15.41
C ARG A 204 0.60 -22.75 -16.75
N ARG A 205 -0.54 -22.76 -17.44
CA ARG A 205 -0.68 -23.37 -18.75
C ARG A 205 0.10 -22.64 -19.83
N LYS A 206 0.08 -21.30 -19.80
CA LYS A 206 0.76 -20.48 -20.81
C LYS A 206 2.29 -20.57 -20.73
N LEU A 207 2.82 -20.66 -19.52
CA LEU A 207 4.26 -20.75 -19.25
C LEU A 207 4.76 -22.21 -19.21
N GLY A 208 3.86 -23.19 -19.13
CA GLY A 208 4.23 -24.60 -18.99
C GLY A 208 4.92 -24.91 -17.66
N VAL A 209 4.48 -24.26 -16.56
CA VAL A 209 5.12 -24.37 -15.24
C VAL A 209 4.22 -25.05 -14.24
N GLU A 210 4.86 -25.79 -13.30
CA GLU A 210 4.25 -26.48 -12.18
C GLU A 210 4.74 -25.93 -10.85
N ASP A 211 4.24 -26.48 -9.74
CA ASP A 211 4.71 -26.10 -8.40
C ASP A 211 6.21 -26.35 -8.25
N SER A 212 6.91 -25.42 -7.60
CA SER A 212 8.36 -25.36 -7.42
C SER A 212 9.16 -24.86 -8.62
N ASP A 213 8.55 -24.67 -9.79
CA ASP A 213 9.26 -24.08 -10.93
C ASP A 213 9.60 -22.60 -10.67
N SER A 214 10.79 -22.22 -11.10
CA SER A 214 11.27 -20.85 -10.92
C SER A 214 10.65 -19.90 -11.95
N VAL A 215 10.22 -18.74 -11.48
CA VAL A 215 9.67 -17.67 -12.30
C VAL A 215 10.21 -16.32 -11.88
N SER A 216 10.22 -15.38 -12.83
CA SER A 216 10.60 -13.99 -12.60
C SER A 216 9.44 -13.06 -12.92
N VAL A 217 9.20 -12.07 -12.05
CA VAL A 217 8.18 -11.04 -12.23
C VAL A 217 8.88 -9.69 -12.24
N GLU A 218 8.61 -8.88 -13.26
CA GLU A 218 9.15 -7.54 -13.40
C GLU A 218 8.08 -6.51 -13.07
N VAL A 219 8.40 -5.57 -12.16
CA VAL A 219 7.55 -4.45 -11.77
C VAL A 219 8.24 -3.15 -12.13
N GLY A 220 7.60 -2.33 -12.91
CA GLY A 220 8.13 -1.05 -13.40
C GLY A 220 7.41 -0.65 -14.67
N PRO A 221 7.75 0.53 -15.22
CA PRO A 221 7.18 1.02 -16.47
C PRO A 221 7.53 0.14 -17.65
#